data_f41cc424ab8ba31ef23dfd9797af96df
#
_entry.id   f41cc424ab8ba31ef23dfd9797af96df
#
_cell.length_a   1.000
_cell.length_b   1.000
_cell.length_c   1.000
_cell.angle_alpha   90.00
_cell.angle_beta   90.00
_cell.angle_gamma   90.00
#
_symmetry.space_group_name_H-M   'P 1'
#
loop_
_entity.id
_entity.type
_entity.pdbx_description
1 polymer ?
#
loop_
_entity_poly.entity_id
_entity_poly.type
_entity_poly.pdbx_seq_one_letter_code
_entity_poly.pdbx_strand_id
1 'polypeptide(L)'
;MNRKTKVRIYNTAVVALLLCGIIYVVSKFVHLGSVEFTDNAYVHQHITPIDSRVQGFIKEIRFDEYTPVHKGDTLVIIEDTEFRLRVAQAEAALATACAGQRASATSVETVQSNIGVNDAAIAECRVQLDNARREDERYGRLLERHSVTQQQYDNVHTAYLAAQARYEQLTRSRRSTSLVKSEQSHRLEQNDAGIRVAEAALDLARLNLSYTVILAPCDGVLGRKAINVGQLVQPGQTLVDIVDSGDKWIVANYRETQMANIREGAEVDITIDALPGSKLKGTVRSIADATGSAVSMIPTDNATGNFVKVEQRIPVRIVISDTTGEAYRRMSAGMSAECEVKY
;
A
#
# COMPACT_ATOMS: atom_id res chain seq x y z
N MET A 1 -69.51 -55.27 -26.38
CA MET A 1 -68.04 -55.16 -26.35
C MET A 1 -67.45 -56.37 -25.60
N ASN A 2 -66.70 -57.17 -26.35
CA ASN A 2 -66.23 -58.47 -25.87
C ASN A 2 -65.26 -58.35 -24.68
N ARG A 3 -65.36 -59.19 -23.65
CA ARG A 3 -64.47 -59.16 -22.44
C ARG A 3 -62.95 -59.10 -22.79
N LYS A 4 -62.56 -59.77 -23.92
CA LYS A 4 -61.20 -59.77 -24.45
C LYS A 4 -60.75 -58.39 -24.98
N THR A 5 -61.68 -57.61 -25.52
CA THR A 5 -61.42 -56.26 -26.03
C THR A 5 -61.21 -55.22 -24.88
N LYS A 6 -62.00 -55.32 -23.81
CA LYS A 6 -61.86 -54.53 -22.60
C LYS A 6 -60.49 -54.76 -21.90
N VAL A 7 -60.04 -55.99 -21.79
CA VAL A 7 -58.77 -56.38 -21.19
C VAL A 7 -57.59 -55.85 -22.04
N ARG A 8 -57.70 -55.92 -23.39
CA ARG A 8 -56.69 -55.35 -24.29
C ARG A 8 -56.57 -53.79 -24.14
N ILE A 9 -57.70 -53.08 -24.10
CA ILE A 9 -57.74 -51.64 -23.92
C ILE A 9 -57.16 -51.26 -22.56
N TYR A 10 -57.51 -52.03 -21.49
CA TYR A 10 -56.97 -51.77 -20.15
C TYR A 10 -55.44 -51.99 -20.11
N ASN A 11 -54.93 -53.08 -20.67
CA ASN A 11 -53.48 -53.32 -20.73
C ASN A 11 -52.73 -52.28 -21.57
N THR A 12 -53.31 -51.84 -22.69
CA THR A 12 -52.71 -50.78 -23.50
C THR A 12 -52.66 -49.44 -22.76
N ALA A 13 -53.72 -49.12 -22.01
CA ALA A 13 -53.73 -47.88 -21.17
C ALA A 13 -52.70 -47.94 -20.03
N VAL A 14 -52.56 -49.10 -19.36
CA VAL A 14 -51.55 -49.30 -18.32
C VAL A 14 -50.12 -49.19 -18.87
N VAL A 15 -49.84 -49.80 -20.04
CA VAL A 15 -48.52 -49.71 -20.69
C VAL A 15 -48.25 -48.29 -21.14
N ALA A 16 -49.22 -47.55 -21.69
CA ALA A 16 -49.07 -46.16 -22.06
C ALA A 16 -48.77 -45.27 -20.82
N LEU A 17 -49.44 -45.53 -19.70
CA LEU A 17 -49.22 -44.79 -18.45
C LEU A 17 -47.84 -45.06 -17.86
N LEU A 18 -47.37 -46.33 -17.92
CA LEU A 18 -46.01 -46.71 -17.52
C LEU A 18 -44.97 -46.05 -18.44
N LEU A 19 -45.18 -46.03 -19.75
CA LEU A 19 -44.28 -45.35 -20.69
C LEU A 19 -44.24 -43.85 -20.45
N CYS A 20 -45.36 -43.17 -20.22
CA CYS A 20 -45.42 -41.78 -19.82
C CYS A 20 -44.68 -41.51 -18.50
N GLY A 21 -44.85 -42.38 -17.53
CA GLY A 21 -44.10 -42.29 -16.25
C GLY A 21 -42.60 -42.48 -16.42
N ILE A 22 -42.18 -43.44 -17.25
CA ILE A 22 -40.74 -43.62 -17.58
C ILE A 22 -40.20 -42.42 -18.33
N ILE A 23 -40.92 -41.91 -19.35
CA ILE A 23 -40.51 -40.70 -20.08
C ILE A 23 -40.41 -39.50 -19.16
N TYR A 24 -41.35 -39.30 -18.24
CA TYR A 24 -41.32 -38.23 -17.26
C TYR A 24 -40.11 -38.35 -16.32
N VAL A 25 -39.83 -39.55 -15.80
CA VAL A 25 -38.64 -39.78 -14.96
C VAL A 25 -37.35 -39.56 -15.76
N VAL A 26 -37.25 -40.13 -16.97
CA VAL A 26 -36.09 -39.95 -17.85
C VAL A 26 -35.88 -38.48 -18.18
N SER A 27 -36.92 -37.69 -18.47
CA SER A 27 -36.80 -36.27 -18.78
C SER A 27 -36.33 -35.42 -17.57
N LYS A 28 -36.52 -35.94 -16.34
CA LYS A 28 -36.05 -35.28 -15.13
C LYS A 28 -34.59 -35.59 -14.79
N PHE A 29 -34.11 -36.79 -15.14
CA PHE A 29 -32.79 -37.27 -14.77
C PHE A 29 -31.77 -37.29 -15.93
N VAL A 30 -32.25 -37.29 -17.17
CA VAL A 30 -31.40 -37.33 -18.37
C VAL A 30 -31.55 -35.99 -19.11
N HIS A 31 -30.56 -35.17 -19.03
CA HIS A 31 -30.45 -33.91 -19.79
C HIS A 31 -30.13 -34.27 -21.25
N LEU A 32 -31.18 -34.50 -22.05
CA LEU A 32 -31.11 -34.78 -23.49
C LEU A 32 -30.94 -33.45 -24.26
N GLY A 33 -29.71 -32.94 -24.32
CA GLY A 33 -29.42 -31.72 -25.08
C GLY A 33 -27.94 -31.47 -25.19
N SER A 34 -27.55 -30.49 -26.00
CA SER A 34 -26.19 -30.00 -26.13
C SER A 34 -25.81 -29.12 -24.90
N VAL A 35 -25.89 -29.72 -23.68
CA VAL A 35 -25.62 -29.03 -22.41
C VAL A 35 -24.74 -29.90 -21.53
N GLU A 36 -23.72 -29.25 -20.95
CA GLU A 36 -22.90 -29.87 -19.91
C GLU A 36 -23.37 -29.38 -18.55
N PHE A 37 -23.74 -30.31 -17.66
CA PHE A 37 -24.30 -30.04 -16.35
C PHE A 37 -23.29 -30.35 -15.23
N THR A 38 -23.25 -29.47 -14.21
CA THR A 38 -22.58 -29.74 -12.95
C THR A 38 -23.39 -29.21 -11.76
N ASP A 39 -23.45 -30.00 -10.70
CA ASP A 39 -24.00 -29.69 -9.38
C ASP A 39 -22.90 -29.22 -8.41
N ASN A 40 -21.63 -29.30 -8.84
CA ASN A 40 -20.48 -28.91 -8.04
C ASN A 40 -20.03 -27.51 -8.41
N ALA A 41 -20.85 -26.53 -8.10
CA ALA A 41 -20.56 -25.12 -8.31
C ALA A 41 -20.88 -24.32 -7.04
N TYR A 42 -20.06 -23.28 -6.80
CA TYR A 42 -20.19 -22.44 -5.63
C TYR A 42 -20.10 -20.97 -6.00
N VAL A 43 -20.88 -20.15 -5.31
CA VAL A 43 -20.79 -18.70 -5.38
C VAL A 43 -19.53 -18.22 -4.67
N HIS A 44 -18.73 -17.40 -5.33
CA HIS A 44 -17.56 -16.76 -4.78
C HIS A 44 -17.72 -15.24 -4.75
N GLN A 45 -17.15 -14.62 -3.74
CA GLN A 45 -17.02 -13.16 -3.58
C GLN A 45 -15.61 -12.87 -3.06
N HIS A 46 -15.17 -11.62 -3.17
CA HIS A 46 -13.95 -11.20 -2.51
C HIS A 46 -14.17 -11.14 -0.99
N ILE A 47 -13.32 -11.82 -0.26
CA ILE A 47 -13.29 -11.77 1.21
C ILE A 47 -11.98 -11.09 1.59
N THR A 48 -12.07 -9.95 2.26
CA THR A 48 -10.92 -9.15 2.68
C THR A 48 -10.73 -9.30 4.18
N PRO A 49 -9.68 -9.99 4.64
CA PRO A 49 -9.35 -10.03 6.06
C PRO A 49 -8.86 -8.66 6.52
N ILE A 50 -9.33 -8.21 7.67
CA ILE A 50 -8.92 -6.98 8.33
C ILE A 50 -7.97 -7.33 9.46
N ASP A 51 -6.69 -7.03 9.24
CA ASP A 51 -5.62 -7.35 10.16
C ASP A 51 -5.18 -6.12 10.95
N SER A 52 -4.75 -6.34 12.20
CA SER A 52 -4.08 -5.31 12.97
C SER A 52 -2.68 -5.05 12.42
N ARG A 53 -2.30 -3.77 12.27
CA ARG A 53 -0.93 -3.38 11.91
C ARG A 53 -0.05 -3.06 13.11
N VAL A 54 -0.67 -2.85 14.27
CA VAL A 54 0.01 -2.50 15.52
C VAL A 54 -0.40 -3.43 16.64
N GLN A 55 0.48 -3.59 17.62
CA GLN A 55 0.17 -4.30 18.84
C GLN A 55 -0.52 -3.37 19.82
N GLY A 56 -1.54 -3.86 20.52
CA GLY A 56 -2.20 -3.12 21.61
C GLY A 56 -3.45 -3.80 22.10
N PHE A 57 -4.04 -3.27 23.15
CA PHE A 57 -5.31 -3.77 23.68
C PHE A 57 -6.48 -3.15 22.93
N ILE A 58 -7.50 -3.94 22.63
CA ILE A 58 -8.74 -3.45 22.03
C ILE A 58 -9.49 -2.60 23.05
N LYS A 59 -9.64 -1.31 22.74
CA LYS A 59 -10.39 -0.36 23.58
C LYS A 59 -11.88 -0.41 23.30
N GLU A 60 -12.26 -0.49 22.04
CA GLU A 60 -13.65 -0.43 21.59
C GLU A 60 -13.82 -1.18 20.27
N ILE A 61 -14.96 -1.87 20.13
CA ILE A 61 -15.40 -2.50 18.89
C ILE A 61 -16.71 -1.82 18.50
N ARG A 62 -16.78 -1.26 17.29
CA ARG A 62 -17.90 -0.46 16.79
C ARG A 62 -18.73 -1.14 15.72
N PHE A 63 -18.71 -2.44 15.69
CA PHE A 63 -19.51 -3.21 14.75
C PHE A 63 -20.15 -4.41 15.43
N ASP A 64 -21.23 -4.89 14.82
CA ASP A 64 -21.86 -6.16 15.13
C ASP A 64 -21.61 -7.18 13.99
N GLU A 65 -21.72 -8.47 14.32
CA GLU A 65 -21.57 -9.53 13.33
C GLU A 65 -22.65 -9.41 12.24
N TYR A 66 -22.27 -9.69 11.00
CA TYR A 66 -23.15 -9.74 9.83
C TYR A 66 -23.85 -8.42 9.50
N THR A 67 -23.33 -7.30 9.99
CA THR A 67 -23.85 -5.97 9.65
C THR A 67 -23.16 -5.41 8.39
N PRO A 68 -23.90 -4.64 7.57
CA PRO A 68 -23.30 -3.93 6.45
C PRO A 68 -22.45 -2.76 6.94
N VAL A 69 -21.33 -2.53 6.27
CA VAL A 69 -20.42 -1.41 6.54
C VAL A 69 -20.00 -0.75 5.24
N HIS A 70 -19.67 0.55 5.35
CA HIS A 70 -19.16 1.33 4.24
C HIS A 70 -17.65 1.57 4.39
N LYS A 71 -17.00 1.76 3.26
CA LYS A 71 -15.59 2.13 3.23
C LYS A 71 -15.32 3.36 4.07
N GLY A 72 -14.39 3.24 5.02
CA GLY A 72 -14.01 4.30 5.95
C GLY A 72 -14.71 4.24 7.30
N ASP A 73 -15.69 3.35 7.50
CA ASP A 73 -16.30 3.14 8.81
C ASP A 73 -15.27 2.63 9.82
N THR A 74 -15.34 3.15 11.04
CA THR A 74 -14.44 2.71 12.13
C THR A 74 -14.95 1.39 12.70
N LEU A 75 -14.13 0.36 12.59
CA LEU A 75 -14.46 -0.99 13.07
C LEU A 75 -13.94 -1.26 14.48
N VAL A 76 -12.65 -0.98 14.70
CA VAL A 76 -11.98 -1.28 15.98
C VAL A 76 -11.11 -0.10 16.37
N ILE A 77 -11.08 0.20 17.65
CA ILE A 77 -10.17 1.16 18.25
C ILE A 77 -9.25 0.42 19.21
N ILE A 78 -7.96 0.48 18.94
CA ILE A 78 -6.89 -0.01 19.82
C ILE A 78 -6.52 1.14 20.77
N GLU A 79 -6.07 0.80 21.99
CA GLU A 79 -5.59 1.78 22.96
C GLU A 79 -4.42 2.60 22.41
N ASP A 80 -4.62 3.91 22.33
CA ASP A 80 -3.74 4.84 21.63
C ASP A 80 -2.78 5.63 22.55
N THR A 81 -2.87 5.43 23.86
CA THR A 81 -2.13 6.21 24.87
C THR A 81 -0.62 6.19 24.62
N GLU A 82 -0.06 5.01 24.39
CA GLU A 82 1.38 4.86 24.14
C GLU A 82 1.79 5.52 22.81
N PHE A 83 0.97 5.39 21.77
CA PHE A 83 1.24 5.98 20.46
C PHE A 83 1.19 7.50 20.52
N ARG A 84 0.25 8.10 21.27
CA ARG A 84 0.20 9.55 21.50
C ARG A 84 1.44 10.06 22.23
N LEU A 85 1.93 9.32 23.22
CA LEU A 85 3.16 9.67 23.90
C LEU A 85 4.38 9.62 22.97
N ARG A 86 4.44 8.64 22.07
CA ARG A 86 5.49 8.56 21.06
C ARG A 86 5.44 9.74 20.06
N VAL A 87 4.24 10.17 19.67
CA VAL A 87 4.07 11.39 18.84
C VAL A 87 4.57 12.61 19.59
N ALA A 88 4.16 12.80 20.85
CA ALA A 88 4.63 13.94 21.67
C ALA A 88 6.15 13.93 21.86
N GLN A 89 6.77 12.77 22.04
CA GLN A 89 8.21 12.62 22.12
C GLN A 89 8.92 13.02 20.81
N ALA A 90 8.37 12.59 19.67
CA ALA A 90 8.92 12.94 18.33
C ALA A 90 8.75 14.44 18.03
N GLU A 91 7.63 15.04 18.44
CA GLU A 91 7.41 16.51 18.34
C GLU A 91 8.42 17.30 19.17
N ALA A 92 8.70 16.86 20.39
CA ALA A 92 9.73 17.48 21.21
C ALA A 92 11.14 17.35 20.61
N ALA A 93 11.44 16.18 20.02
CA ALA A 93 12.72 15.97 19.31
C ALA A 93 12.86 16.90 18.08
N LEU A 94 11.79 17.05 17.29
CA LEU A 94 11.76 18.00 16.16
C LEU A 94 11.96 19.44 16.65
N ALA A 95 11.27 19.86 17.71
CA ALA A 95 11.43 21.18 18.28
C ALA A 95 12.88 21.44 18.73
N THR A 96 13.53 20.44 19.31
CA THR A 96 14.95 20.52 19.71
C THR A 96 15.86 20.65 18.50
N ALA A 97 15.65 19.88 17.43
CA ALA A 97 16.42 19.97 16.20
C ALA A 97 16.26 21.37 15.53
N CYS A 98 15.03 21.89 15.49
CA CYS A 98 14.76 23.26 14.99
C CYS A 98 15.45 24.33 15.83
N ALA A 99 15.49 24.18 17.15
CA ALA A 99 16.23 25.12 18.02
C ALA A 99 17.74 25.09 17.75
N GLY A 100 18.31 23.88 17.56
CA GLY A 100 19.71 23.71 17.18
C GLY A 100 20.06 24.36 15.84
N GLN A 101 19.19 24.20 14.85
CA GLN A 101 19.35 24.84 13.53
C GLN A 101 19.33 26.37 13.63
N ARG A 102 18.39 26.96 14.38
CA ARG A 102 18.33 28.42 14.60
C ARG A 102 19.59 28.95 15.28
N ALA A 103 20.11 28.25 16.29
CA ALA A 103 21.35 28.61 16.96
C ALA A 103 22.54 28.59 15.99
N SER A 104 22.62 27.57 15.11
CA SER A 104 23.68 27.54 14.09
C SER A 104 23.54 28.65 13.04
N ALA A 105 22.30 28.96 12.61
CA ALA A 105 22.03 30.07 11.70
C ALA A 105 22.50 31.40 12.28
N THR A 106 22.20 31.69 13.56
CA THR A 106 22.67 32.88 14.26
C THR A 106 24.21 32.91 14.37
N SER A 107 24.85 31.75 14.56
CA SER A 107 26.33 31.68 14.57
C SER A 107 26.93 32.03 13.22
N VAL A 108 26.33 31.54 12.10
CA VAL A 108 26.76 31.93 10.74
C VAL A 108 26.63 33.44 10.50
N GLU A 109 25.52 34.05 10.94
CA GLU A 109 25.28 35.48 10.83
C GLU A 109 26.30 36.29 11.64
N THR A 110 26.62 35.83 12.86
CA THR A 110 27.63 36.46 13.70
C THR A 110 29.00 36.45 13.03
N VAL A 111 29.42 35.31 12.48
CA VAL A 111 30.70 35.20 11.76
C VAL A 111 30.70 36.06 10.49
N GLN A 112 29.58 36.14 9.78
CA GLN A 112 29.42 37.01 8.60
C GLN A 112 29.58 38.48 8.97
N SER A 113 29.04 38.92 10.10
CA SER A 113 29.22 40.28 10.63
C SER A 113 30.69 40.56 10.93
N ASN A 114 31.43 39.61 11.55
CA ASN A 114 32.85 39.73 11.82
C ASN A 114 33.68 39.80 10.53
N ILE A 115 33.30 39.14 9.46
CA ILE A 115 33.94 39.33 8.14
C ILE A 115 33.75 40.77 7.65
N GLY A 116 32.55 41.36 7.81
CA GLY A 116 32.29 42.75 7.48
C GLY A 116 33.19 43.74 8.23
N VAL A 117 33.45 43.51 9.53
CA VAL A 117 34.39 44.29 10.33
C VAL A 117 35.83 44.17 9.79
N ASN A 118 36.27 42.96 9.47
CA ASN A 118 37.58 42.73 8.87
C ASN A 118 37.71 43.39 7.50
N ASP A 119 36.67 43.37 6.66
CA ASP A 119 36.65 44.00 5.34
C ASP A 119 36.77 45.52 5.49
N ALA A 120 36.12 46.17 6.47
CA ALA A 120 36.28 47.60 6.75
C ALA A 120 37.72 47.94 7.20
N ALA A 121 38.30 47.11 8.10
CA ALA A 121 39.69 47.30 8.54
C ALA A 121 40.71 47.12 7.40
N ILE A 122 40.47 46.18 6.48
CA ILE A 122 41.29 46.01 5.27
C ILE A 122 41.16 47.22 4.35
N ALA A 123 39.96 47.77 4.16
CA ALA A 123 39.74 48.94 3.34
C ALA A 123 40.48 50.16 3.89
N GLU A 124 40.46 50.40 5.21
CA GLU A 124 41.23 51.43 5.88
C GLU A 124 42.73 51.21 5.68
N CYS A 125 43.24 50.02 5.98
CA CYS A 125 44.67 49.71 5.83
C CYS A 125 45.16 49.84 4.38
N ARG A 126 44.30 49.51 3.40
CA ARG A 126 44.61 49.69 1.98
C ARG A 126 44.85 51.13 1.61
N VAL A 127 44.07 52.10 2.10
CA VAL A 127 44.27 53.51 1.89
C VAL A 127 45.61 53.95 2.48
N GLN A 128 45.95 53.44 3.69
CA GLN A 128 47.27 53.77 4.31
C GLN A 128 48.40 53.15 3.50
N LEU A 129 48.29 51.94 3.01
CA LEU A 129 49.28 51.28 2.15
C LEU A 129 49.51 52.10 0.83
N ASP A 130 48.39 52.46 0.18
CA ASP A 130 48.45 53.24 -1.08
C ASP A 130 49.10 54.62 -0.89
N ASN A 131 48.93 55.23 0.29
CA ASN A 131 49.64 56.50 0.64
C ASN A 131 51.13 56.25 0.88
N ALA A 132 51.48 55.26 1.71
CA ALA A 132 52.87 54.92 2.01
C ALA A 132 53.64 54.51 0.72
N ARG A 133 52.99 53.77 -0.20
CA ARG A 133 53.56 53.41 -1.50
C ARG A 133 53.87 54.65 -2.36
N ARG A 134 52.92 55.60 -2.46
CA ARG A 134 53.14 56.82 -3.22
C ARG A 134 54.25 57.64 -2.64
N GLU A 135 54.42 57.68 -1.31
CA GLU A 135 55.54 58.35 -0.66
C GLU A 135 56.85 57.65 -0.93
N ASP A 136 56.93 56.36 -0.83
CA ASP A 136 58.09 55.54 -1.13
C ASP A 136 58.59 55.82 -2.58
N GLU A 137 57.68 55.74 -3.57
CA GLU A 137 57.96 56.01 -4.97
C GLU A 137 58.44 57.46 -5.20
N ARG A 138 57.89 58.44 -4.48
CA ARG A 138 58.27 59.81 -4.54
C ARG A 138 59.67 60.01 -3.98
N TYR A 139 59.98 59.52 -2.79
CA TYR A 139 61.26 59.62 -2.15
C TYR A 139 62.36 58.82 -2.89
N GLY A 140 62.03 57.67 -3.50
CA GLY A 140 62.95 56.98 -4.37
C GLY A 140 63.42 57.80 -5.55
N ARG A 141 62.49 58.48 -6.26
CA ARG A 141 62.86 59.44 -7.35
C ARG A 141 63.65 60.68 -6.87
N LEU A 142 63.41 61.19 -5.66
CA LEU A 142 64.16 62.30 -5.07
C LEU A 142 65.58 61.88 -4.64
N LEU A 143 65.73 60.64 -4.15
CA LEU A 143 67.03 60.05 -3.82
C LEU A 143 67.93 59.94 -5.05
N GLU A 144 67.39 59.41 -6.18
CA GLU A 144 68.09 59.34 -7.47
C GLU A 144 68.60 60.69 -7.94
N ARG A 145 67.87 61.76 -7.58
CA ARG A 145 68.24 63.13 -7.89
C ARG A 145 69.11 63.83 -6.80
N HIS A 146 69.56 63.08 -5.81
CA HIS A 146 70.27 63.52 -4.65
C HIS A 146 69.57 64.67 -3.86
N SER A 147 68.26 64.75 -3.93
CA SER A 147 67.41 65.75 -3.27
C SER A 147 67.01 65.42 -1.86
N VAL A 148 67.22 64.20 -1.39
CA VAL A 148 66.95 63.71 -0.03
C VAL A 148 68.10 62.79 0.43
N THR A 149 68.27 62.62 1.77
CA THR A 149 69.28 61.73 2.33
C THR A 149 68.86 60.29 2.28
N GLN A 150 69.80 59.33 2.27
CA GLN A 150 69.54 57.87 2.33
C GLN A 150 68.66 57.53 3.56
N GLN A 151 68.97 58.13 4.71
CA GLN A 151 68.23 57.93 5.94
C GLN A 151 66.73 58.34 5.81
N GLN A 152 66.45 59.44 5.09
CA GLN A 152 65.06 59.86 4.85
C GLN A 152 64.29 58.88 3.94
N TYR A 153 64.92 58.29 2.92
CA TYR A 153 64.35 57.27 2.08
C TYR A 153 64.12 55.98 2.87
N ASP A 154 65.11 55.48 3.63
CA ASP A 154 65.04 54.30 4.40
C ASP A 154 63.90 54.35 5.43
N ASN A 155 63.63 55.50 6.05
CA ASN A 155 62.49 55.67 6.96
C ASN A 155 61.14 55.52 6.25
N VAL A 156 61.00 56.14 5.06
CA VAL A 156 59.72 56.01 4.27
C VAL A 156 59.55 54.61 3.73
N HIS A 157 60.62 53.98 3.24
CA HIS A 157 60.62 52.62 2.76
C HIS A 157 60.22 51.61 3.85
N THR A 158 60.75 51.79 5.07
CA THR A 158 60.38 50.98 6.23
C THR A 158 58.90 51.18 6.59
N ALA A 159 58.36 52.40 6.52
CA ALA A 159 56.93 52.65 6.75
C ALA A 159 56.07 52.02 5.69
N TYR A 160 56.46 52.00 4.40
CA TYR A 160 55.77 51.27 3.34
C TYR A 160 55.74 49.75 3.62
N LEU A 161 56.88 49.12 3.94
CA LEU A 161 57.00 47.74 4.26
C LEU A 161 56.13 47.32 5.49
N ALA A 162 56.10 48.21 6.50
CA ALA A 162 55.24 48.00 7.69
C ALA A 162 53.74 48.04 7.33
N ALA A 163 53.32 48.99 6.47
CA ALA A 163 51.94 49.09 5.99
C ALA A 163 51.57 47.87 5.14
N GLN A 164 52.48 47.39 4.29
CA GLN A 164 52.27 46.16 3.50
C GLN A 164 52.10 44.91 4.40
N ALA A 165 52.97 44.72 5.38
CA ALA A 165 52.89 43.64 6.31
C ALA A 165 51.58 43.69 7.10
N ARG A 166 51.11 44.88 7.47
CA ARG A 166 49.79 45.02 8.16
C ARG A 166 48.64 44.65 7.28
N TYR A 167 48.65 45.09 6.01
CA TYR A 167 47.61 44.70 5.03
C TYR A 167 47.54 43.17 4.81
N GLU A 168 48.72 42.54 4.66
CA GLU A 168 48.78 41.09 4.53
C GLU A 168 48.25 40.35 5.79
N GLN A 169 48.61 40.85 6.99
CA GLN A 169 48.11 40.31 8.24
C GLN A 169 46.58 40.32 8.30
N LEU A 170 45.96 41.50 7.99
CA LEU A 170 44.50 41.64 8.00
C LEU A 170 43.85 40.77 6.94
N THR A 171 44.43 40.64 5.75
CA THR A 171 43.94 39.77 4.67
C THR A 171 43.97 38.30 5.10
N ARG A 172 45.05 37.85 5.77
CA ARG A 172 45.10 36.48 6.32
C ARG A 172 44.10 36.25 7.46
N SER A 173 43.88 37.25 8.31
CA SER A 173 42.85 37.20 9.37
C SER A 173 41.45 37.06 8.79
N ARG A 174 41.13 37.86 7.75
CA ARG A 174 39.85 37.74 7.03
C ARG A 174 39.65 36.32 6.46
N ARG A 175 40.72 35.77 5.82
CA ARG A 175 40.68 34.42 5.27
C ARG A 175 40.41 33.37 6.36
N SER A 176 41.04 33.48 7.52
CA SER A 176 40.78 32.60 8.67
C SER A 176 39.32 32.69 9.13
N THR A 177 38.76 33.90 9.27
CA THR A 177 37.35 34.10 9.64
C THR A 177 36.40 33.52 8.56
N SER A 178 36.78 33.62 7.27
CA SER A 178 36.00 33.01 6.18
C SER A 178 35.97 31.46 6.26
N LEU A 179 37.07 30.82 6.70
CA LEU A 179 37.08 29.36 6.93
C LEU A 179 36.19 28.99 8.10
N VAL A 180 36.17 29.79 9.20
CA VAL A 180 35.24 29.58 10.31
C VAL A 180 33.78 29.70 9.85
N LYS A 181 33.47 30.66 8.96
CA LYS A 181 32.13 30.76 8.36
C LYS A 181 31.75 29.48 7.62
N SER A 182 32.67 28.96 6.78
CA SER A 182 32.44 27.71 6.05
C SER A 182 32.15 26.54 7.02
N GLU A 183 32.94 26.44 8.09
CA GLU A 183 32.70 25.43 9.14
C GLU A 183 31.30 25.56 9.77
N GLN A 184 30.90 26.80 10.13
CA GLN A 184 29.55 27.01 10.70
C GLN A 184 28.44 26.75 9.68
N SER A 185 28.67 27.03 8.39
CA SER A 185 27.72 26.68 7.33
C SER A 185 27.52 25.16 7.19
N HIS A 186 28.58 24.36 7.28
CA HIS A 186 28.48 22.91 7.27
C HIS A 186 27.76 22.36 8.51
N ARG A 187 27.95 23.01 9.68
CA ARG A 187 27.17 22.68 10.87
C ARG A 187 25.69 23.00 10.70
N LEU A 188 25.36 24.09 10.03
CA LEU A 188 23.97 24.43 9.70
C LEU A 188 23.35 23.36 8.78
N GLU A 189 24.07 22.97 7.72
CA GLU A 189 23.63 21.88 6.81
C GLU A 189 23.43 20.54 7.55
N GLN A 190 24.32 20.23 8.51
CA GLN A 190 24.17 19.04 9.37
C GLN A 190 22.91 19.12 10.24
N ASN A 191 22.61 20.28 10.83
CA ASN A 191 21.39 20.48 11.62
C ASN A 191 20.14 20.42 10.74
N ASP A 192 20.17 20.93 9.50
CA ASP A 192 19.08 20.79 8.52
C ASP A 192 18.82 19.32 8.17
N ALA A 193 19.88 18.50 8.06
CA ALA A 193 19.72 17.05 7.91
C ALA A 193 19.11 16.41 9.18
N GLY A 194 19.47 16.89 10.36
CA GLY A 194 18.89 16.47 11.64
C GLY A 194 17.40 16.77 11.74
N ILE A 195 16.95 17.91 11.24
CA ILE A 195 15.51 18.25 11.16
C ILE A 195 14.76 17.21 10.31
N ARG A 196 15.27 16.91 9.10
CA ARG A 196 14.63 15.91 8.22
C ARG A 196 14.52 14.54 8.87
N VAL A 197 15.51 14.13 9.67
CA VAL A 197 15.44 12.87 10.43
C VAL A 197 14.36 12.93 11.50
N ALA A 198 14.26 14.05 12.23
CA ALA A 198 13.25 14.23 13.27
C ALA A 198 11.82 14.34 12.67
N GLU A 199 11.66 14.98 11.52
CA GLU A 199 10.38 15.01 10.77
C GLU A 199 9.95 13.62 10.34
N ALA A 200 10.84 12.83 9.76
CA ALA A 200 10.55 11.44 9.37
C ALA A 200 10.17 10.57 10.58
N ALA A 201 10.82 10.78 11.73
CA ALA A 201 10.48 10.08 12.97
C ALA A 201 9.08 10.48 13.49
N LEU A 202 8.72 11.76 13.39
CA LEU A 202 7.40 12.27 13.74
C LEU A 202 6.32 11.68 12.82
N ASP A 203 6.56 11.66 11.51
CA ASP A 203 5.61 11.10 10.54
C ASP A 203 5.40 9.60 10.77
N LEU A 204 6.46 8.86 11.10
CA LEU A 204 6.35 7.45 11.47
C LEU A 204 5.52 7.26 12.76
N ALA A 205 5.73 8.09 13.76
CA ALA A 205 4.95 8.05 15.00
C ALA A 205 3.45 8.34 14.75
N ARG A 206 3.14 9.33 13.92
CA ARG A 206 1.77 9.67 13.50
C ARG A 206 1.13 8.56 12.67
N LEU A 207 1.87 7.94 11.78
CA LEU A 207 1.40 6.79 11.00
C LEU A 207 1.03 5.63 11.91
N ASN A 208 1.89 5.30 12.88
CA ASN A 208 1.59 4.24 13.85
C ASN A 208 0.36 4.58 14.73
N LEU A 209 0.19 5.84 15.10
CA LEU A 209 -1.01 6.32 15.79
C LEU A 209 -2.26 6.15 14.91
N SER A 210 -2.18 6.44 13.61
CA SER A 210 -3.31 6.23 12.70
C SER A 210 -3.73 4.77 12.59
N TYR A 211 -2.82 3.82 12.76
CA TYR A 211 -3.11 2.38 12.73
C TYR A 211 -3.85 1.88 13.99
N THR A 212 -3.97 2.69 15.03
CA THR A 212 -4.79 2.34 16.21
C THR A 212 -6.29 2.42 15.92
N VAL A 213 -6.70 3.12 14.87
CA VAL A 213 -8.08 3.19 14.39
C VAL A 213 -8.19 2.35 13.12
N ILE A 214 -8.88 1.23 13.22
CA ILE A 214 -9.02 0.28 12.13
C ILE A 214 -10.31 0.60 11.37
N LEU A 215 -10.15 0.90 10.08
CA LEU A 215 -11.23 1.31 9.18
C LEU A 215 -11.55 0.20 8.19
N ALA A 216 -12.81 0.16 7.71
CA ALA A 216 -13.23 -0.69 6.61
C ALA A 216 -12.58 -0.23 5.28
N PRO A 217 -11.86 -1.10 4.54
CA PRO A 217 -11.22 -0.74 3.27
C PRO A 217 -12.18 -0.71 2.08
N CYS A 218 -13.31 -1.40 2.17
CA CYS A 218 -14.34 -1.53 1.13
C CYS A 218 -15.75 -1.59 1.75
N ASP A 219 -16.75 -1.44 0.89
CA ASP A 219 -18.15 -1.68 1.25
C ASP A 219 -18.42 -3.17 1.30
N GLY A 220 -19.12 -3.64 2.30
CA GLY A 220 -19.38 -5.06 2.43
C GLY A 220 -20.18 -5.43 3.66
N VAL A 221 -20.25 -6.72 3.93
CA VAL A 221 -20.87 -7.28 5.13
C VAL A 221 -19.78 -7.91 5.98
N LEU A 222 -19.78 -7.57 7.25
CA LEU A 222 -18.82 -8.13 8.21
C LEU A 222 -19.11 -9.61 8.50
N GLY A 223 -18.06 -10.38 8.66
CA GLY A 223 -18.12 -11.77 9.07
C GLY A 223 -18.29 -11.93 10.58
N ARG A 224 -17.90 -13.10 11.08
CA ARG A 224 -17.93 -13.42 12.50
C ARG A 224 -16.85 -12.62 13.25
N LYS A 225 -17.19 -12.12 14.42
CA LYS A 225 -16.26 -11.43 15.34
C LYS A 225 -15.36 -12.44 16.05
N ALA A 226 -14.05 -12.37 15.77
CA ALA A 226 -13.05 -13.22 16.41
C ALA A 226 -12.33 -12.55 17.59
N ILE A 227 -12.77 -11.36 18.00
CA ILE A 227 -12.08 -10.48 18.97
C ILE A 227 -13.01 -9.98 20.06
N ASN A 228 -12.42 -9.62 21.21
CA ASN A 228 -13.15 -9.07 22.36
C ASN A 228 -12.49 -7.79 22.87
N VAL A 229 -13.28 -6.91 23.47
CA VAL A 229 -12.77 -5.70 24.15
C VAL A 229 -11.82 -6.12 25.30
N GLY A 230 -10.70 -5.43 25.41
CA GLY A 230 -9.64 -5.76 26.38
C GLY A 230 -8.68 -6.86 25.93
N GLN A 231 -8.89 -7.46 24.76
CA GLN A 231 -7.98 -8.45 24.19
C GLN A 231 -6.73 -7.77 23.63
N LEU A 232 -5.56 -8.37 23.86
CA LEU A 232 -4.30 -7.98 23.22
C LEU A 232 -4.28 -8.53 21.79
N VAL A 233 -4.05 -7.65 20.81
CA VAL A 233 -3.86 -8.01 19.40
C VAL A 233 -2.42 -7.79 18.98
N GLN A 234 -1.96 -8.57 17.98
CA GLN A 234 -0.62 -8.53 17.42
C GLN A 234 -0.65 -8.07 15.97
N PRO A 235 0.42 -7.47 15.42
CA PRO A 235 0.53 -7.20 14.00
C PRO A 235 0.35 -8.46 13.16
N GLY A 236 -0.51 -8.37 12.13
CA GLY A 236 -0.87 -9.50 11.27
C GLY A 236 -1.97 -10.41 11.82
N GLN A 237 -2.54 -10.10 12.99
CA GLN A 237 -3.69 -10.83 13.52
C GLN A 237 -4.97 -10.33 12.84
N THR A 238 -5.72 -11.26 12.23
CA THR A 238 -7.04 -10.98 11.65
C THR A 238 -8.07 -10.70 12.75
N LEU A 239 -8.79 -9.60 12.60
CA LEU A 239 -9.79 -9.12 13.54
C LEU A 239 -11.20 -9.51 13.09
N VAL A 240 -11.47 -9.32 11.81
CA VAL A 240 -12.76 -9.63 11.16
C VAL A 240 -12.54 -9.72 9.65
N ASP A 241 -13.36 -10.51 8.97
CA ASP A 241 -13.40 -10.58 7.51
C ASP A 241 -14.53 -9.68 6.99
N ILE A 242 -14.29 -8.98 5.88
CA ILE A 242 -15.32 -8.25 5.13
C ILE A 242 -15.59 -9.03 3.84
N VAL A 243 -16.84 -9.44 3.65
CA VAL A 243 -17.34 -9.96 2.40
C VAL A 243 -17.76 -8.78 1.54
N ASP A 244 -16.98 -8.49 0.49
CA ASP A 244 -17.21 -7.36 -0.40
C ASP A 244 -18.58 -7.47 -1.09
N SER A 245 -19.35 -6.39 -1.11
CA SER A 245 -20.64 -6.30 -1.78
C SER A 245 -20.54 -6.21 -3.31
N GLY A 246 -19.32 -6.14 -3.85
CA GLY A 246 -19.03 -5.99 -5.28
C GLY A 246 -19.29 -7.25 -6.10
N ASP A 247 -18.34 -7.60 -6.93
CA ASP A 247 -18.48 -8.66 -7.92
C ASP A 247 -18.67 -10.05 -7.30
N LYS A 248 -19.71 -10.73 -7.75
CA LYS A 248 -19.98 -12.15 -7.45
C LYS A 248 -19.77 -12.98 -8.71
N TRP A 249 -19.12 -14.12 -8.56
CA TRP A 249 -18.92 -15.06 -9.65
C TRP A 249 -19.17 -16.48 -9.16
N ILE A 250 -19.30 -17.41 -10.08
CA ILE A 250 -19.44 -18.81 -9.77
C ILE A 250 -18.21 -19.57 -10.22
N VAL A 251 -17.75 -20.47 -9.39
CA VAL A 251 -16.73 -21.46 -9.74
C VAL A 251 -17.43 -22.79 -9.84
N ALA A 252 -17.56 -23.28 -11.07
CA ALA A 252 -18.21 -24.56 -11.39
C ALA A 252 -17.13 -25.59 -11.75
N ASN A 253 -17.16 -26.74 -11.07
CA ASN A 253 -16.20 -27.80 -11.26
C ASN A 253 -16.76 -28.86 -12.21
N TYR A 254 -16.34 -28.83 -13.48
CA TYR A 254 -16.72 -29.80 -14.49
C TYR A 254 -15.76 -30.97 -14.53
N ARG A 255 -16.25 -32.16 -14.96
CA ARG A 255 -15.41 -33.32 -15.16
C ARG A 255 -14.51 -33.15 -16.37
N GLU A 256 -13.33 -33.76 -16.35
CA GLU A 256 -12.38 -33.72 -17.46
C GLU A 256 -13.02 -34.13 -18.80
N THR A 257 -13.96 -35.14 -18.76
CA THR A 257 -14.68 -35.63 -19.93
C THR A 257 -15.62 -34.60 -20.56
N GLN A 258 -16.13 -33.61 -19.79
CA GLN A 258 -17.03 -32.55 -20.24
C GLN A 258 -16.32 -31.38 -20.87
N MET A 259 -14.99 -31.23 -20.61
CA MET A 259 -14.21 -30.07 -21.07
C MET A 259 -14.09 -29.95 -22.60
N ALA A 260 -14.29 -31.06 -23.33
CA ALA A 260 -14.26 -31.03 -24.80
C ALA A 260 -15.31 -30.08 -25.41
N ASN A 261 -16.43 -29.90 -24.70
CA ASN A 261 -17.59 -29.13 -25.15
C ASN A 261 -17.68 -27.73 -24.51
N ILE A 262 -16.90 -27.46 -23.45
CA ILE A 262 -16.94 -26.16 -22.74
C ILE A 262 -15.87 -25.24 -23.30
N ARG A 263 -16.30 -24.04 -23.68
CA ARG A 263 -15.41 -23.00 -24.23
C ARG A 263 -15.62 -21.67 -23.53
N GLU A 264 -14.60 -20.83 -23.54
CA GLU A 264 -14.73 -19.43 -23.08
C GLU A 264 -15.77 -18.68 -23.91
N GLY A 265 -16.61 -17.89 -23.26
CA GLY A 265 -17.72 -17.17 -23.87
C GLY A 265 -19.02 -17.99 -23.99
N ALA A 266 -19.05 -19.28 -23.66
CA ALA A 266 -20.27 -20.09 -23.66
C ALA A 266 -21.31 -19.55 -22.67
N GLU A 267 -22.59 -19.58 -23.05
CA GLU A 267 -23.70 -19.23 -22.17
C GLU A 267 -23.94 -20.31 -21.13
N VAL A 268 -24.25 -19.90 -19.91
CA VAL A 268 -24.51 -20.78 -18.77
C VAL A 268 -25.82 -20.39 -18.12
N ASP A 269 -26.72 -21.34 -17.99
CA ASP A 269 -27.89 -21.21 -17.15
C ASP A 269 -27.49 -21.65 -15.72
N ILE A 270 -27.80 -20.80 -14.75
CA ILE A 270 -27.38 -20.96 -13.34
C ILE A 270 -28.60 -21.00 -12.45
N THR A 271 -28.67 -22.02 -11.61
CA THR A 271 -29.70 -22.17 -10.57
C THR A 271 -29.01 -22.23 -9.22
N ILE A 272 -29.49 -21.47 -8.25
CA ILE A 272 -28.90 -21.43 -6.89
C ILE A 272 -29.84 -22.19 -5.95
N ASP A 273 -29.33 -23.17 -5.22
CA ASP A 273 -30.13 -24.06 -4.35
C ASP A 273 -30.89 -23.27 -3.27
N ALA A 274 -30.26 -22.23 -2.72
CA ALA A 274 -30.84 -21.36 -1.68
C ALA A 274 -31.94 -20.41 -2.21
N LEU A 275 -32.09 -20.29 -3.56
CA LEU A 275 -33.02 -19.36 -4.20
C LEU A 275 -33.89 -20.10 -5.22
N PRO A 276 -34.81 -20.98 -4.78
CA PRO A 276 -35.61 -21.81 -5.68
C PRO A 276 -36.45 -20.94 -6.63
N GLY A 277 -36.40 -21.31 -7.94
CA GLY A 277 -37.12 -20.61 -8.99
C GLY A 277 -36.38 -19.42 -9.62
N SER A 278 -35.21 -19.01 -9.11
CA SER A 278 -34.36 -18.01 -9.76
C SER A 278 -33.46 -18.66 -10.80
N LYS A 279 -33.65 -18.31 -12.07
CA LYS A 279 -32.75 -18.67 -13.17
C LYS A 279 -31.89 -17.47 -13.51
N LEU A 280 -30.61 -17.59 -13.29
CA LEU A 280 -29.61 -16.56 -13.64
C LEU A 280 -28.91 -17.01 -14.92
N LYS A 281 -28.47 -16.03 -15.72
CA LYS A 281 -27.61 -16.28 -16.86
C LYS A 281 -26.20 -15.80 -16.59
N GLY A 282 -25.24 -16.57 -17.05
CA GLY A 282 -23.84 -16.23 -16.97
C GLY A 282 -23.09 -16.58 -18.26
N THR A 283 -21.84 -16.23 -18.30
CA THR A 283 -20.93 -16.58 -19.37
C THR A 283 -19.65 -17.18 -18.78
N VAL A 284 -19.11 -18.20 -19.44
CA VAL A 284 -17.79 -18.76 -19.10
C VAL A 284 -16.73 -17.69 -19.35
N ARG A 285 -16.06 -17.26 -18.29
CA ARG A 285 -15.01 -16.22 -18.38
C ARG A 285 -13.64 -16.82 -18.61
N SER A 286 -13.32 -17.90 -17.88
CA SER A 286 -12.03 -18.59 -17.96
C SER A 286 -12.15 -20.03 -17.47
N ILE A 287 -11.30 -20.86 -18.00
CA ILE A 287 -11.18 -22.28 -17.67
C ILE A 287 -9.79 -22.44 -17.04
N ALA A 288 -9.69 -23.16 -15.92
CA ALA A 288 -8.41 -23.40 -15.30
C ALA A 288 -7.57 -24.40 -16.11
N ASP A 289 -6.29 -24.13 -16.27
CA ASP A 289 -5.33 -25.02 -16.95
C ASP A 289 -4.87 -26.21 -16.06
N ALA A 290 -5.37 -26.28 -14.82
CA ALA A 290 -5.01 -27.30 -13.86
C ALA A 290 -6.25 -27.88 -13.18
N THR A 291 -6.21 -29.17 -12.86
CA THR A 291 -7.26 -29.84 -12.09
C THR A 291 -7.23 -29.39 -10.63
N GLY A 292 -8.36 -29.42 -9.94
CA GLY A 292 -8.43 -29.04 -8.53
C GLY A 292 -7.52 -29.85 -7.61
N SER A 293 -7.26 -31.12 -7.94
CA SER A 293 -6.32 -31.99 -7.19
C SER A 293 -4.85 -31.60 -7.41
N ALA A 294 -4.48 -31.10 -8.58
CA ALA A 294 -3.09 -30.70 -8.90
C ALA A 294 -2.69 -29.42 -8.15
N VAL A 295 -3.65 -28.55 -7.82
CA VAL A 295 -3.42 -27.25 -7.12
C VAL A 295 -3.75 -27.35 -5.62
N SER A 296 -4.19 -28.52 -5.15
CA SER A 296 -4.49 -28.74 -3.73
C SER A 296 -3.23 -28.66 -2.87
N MET A 297 -3.31 -27.99 -1.71
CA MET A 297 -2.23 -27.92 -0.71
C MET A 297 -1.83 -29.32 -0.17
N ILE A 298 -2.71 -30.31 -0.29
CA ILE A 298 -2.45 -31.71 0.07
C ILE A 298 -2.66 -32.55 -1.20
N PRO A 299 -1.59 -32.83 -1.98
CA PRO A 299 -1.71 -33.70 -3.16
C PRO A 299 -2.13 -35.11 -2.72
N THR A 300 -3.13 -35.65 -3.35
CA THR A 300 -3.49 -37.08 -3.18
C THR A 300 -2.51 -37.90 -4.01
N ASP A 301 -1.43 -38.39 -3.38
CA ASP A 301 -0.50 -39.30 -4.02
C ASP A 301 -0.95 -40.74 -3.79
N ASN A 302 -1.22 -41.48 -4.87
CA ASN A 302 -1.53 -42.90 -4.84
C ASN A 302 -0.25 -43.75 -4.82
N ALA A 303 0.66 -43.49 -3.87
CA ALA A 303 1.98 -44.15 -3.76
C ALA A 303 1.89 -45.67 -3.33
N THR A 304 0.72 -46.21 -3.08
CA THR A 304 0.52 -47.57 -2.54
C THR A 304 0.40 -48.70 -3.58
N GLY A 305 0.80 -48.46 -4.84
CA GLY A 305 0.95 -49.53 -5.84
C GLY A 305 -0.33 -49.99 -6.59
N ASN A 306 -1.53 -49.59 -6.18
CA ASN A 306 -2.75 -49.80 -6.96
C ASN A 306 -3.19 -48.44 -7.57
N PHE A 307 -3.02 -48.29 -8.86
CA PHE A 307 -3.54 -47.12 -9.58
C PHE A 307 -5.06 -47.25 -9.76
N VAL A 308 -5.80 -46.37 -9.06
CA VAL A 308 -7.24 -46.20 -9.31
C VAL A 308 -7.40 -44.88 -10.05
N LYS A 309 -7.89 -44.93 -11.29
CA LYS A 309 -8.21 -43.71 -12.05
C LYS A 309 -9.37 -42.98 -11.36
N VAL A 310 -9.06 -41.88 -10.66
CA VAL A 310 -10.04 -40.98 -10.09
C VAL A 310 -10.37 -39.91 -11.12
N GLU A 311 -11.65 -39.67 -11.37
CA GLU A 311 -12.13 -38.65 -12.29
C GLU A 311 -11.76 -37.27 -11.76
N GLN A 312 -10.99 -36.49 -12.56
CA GLN A 312 -10.53 -35.18 -12.20
C GLN A 312 -11.57 -34.10 -12.55
N ARG A 313 -11.62 -33.03 -11.77
CA ARG A 313 -12.50 -31.89 -12.04
C ARG A 313 -11.66 -30.65 -12.33
N ILE A 314 -12.12 -29.87 -13.31
CA ILE A 314 -11.48 -28.61 -13.76
C ILE A 314 -12.39 -27.47 -13.36
N PRO A 315 -11.91 -26.49 -12.58
CA PRO A 315 -12.70 -25.32 -12.22
C PRO A 315 -12.87 -24.37 -13.41
N VAL A 316 -14.10 -23.94 -13.60
CA VAL A 316 -14.51 -22.98 -14.62
C VAL A 316 -15.11 -21.76 -13.93
N ARG A 317 -14.57 -20.59 -14.22
CA ARG A 317 -15.09 -19.32 -13.70
C ARG A 317 -16.19 -18.79 -14.60
N ILE A 318 -17.37 -18.58 -14.02
CA ILE A 318 -18.56 -18.09 -14.69
C ILE A 318 -18.91 -16.72 -14.11
N VAL A 319 -19.07 -15.73 -14.99
CA VAL A 319 -19.50 -14.36 -14.63
C VAL A 319 -20.99 -14.25 -14.87
N ILE A 320 -21.71 -13.72 -13.91
CA ILE A 320 -23.16 -13.53 -13.96
C ILE A 320 -23.47 -12.30 -14.80
N SER A 321 -24.36 -12.43 -15.77
CA SER A 321 -24.70 -11.35 -16.71
C SER A 321 -25.66 -10.34 -16.09
N ASP A 322 -26.61 -10.76 -15.25
CA ASP A 322 -27.56 -9.87 -14.57
C ASP A 322 -27.12 -9.63 -13.13
N THR A 323 -26.48 -8.48 -12.90
CA THR A 323 -26.01 -8.02 -11.60
C THR A 323 -27.03 -7.17 -10.83
N THR A 324 -28.20 -6.86 -11.45
CA THR A 324 -29.20 -5.94 -10.85
C THR A 324 -30.37 -6.68 -10.20
N GLY A 325 -30.57 -7.95 -10.54
CA GLY A 325 -31.66 -8.79 -10.06
C GLY A 325 -31.69 -9.01 -8.56
N GLU A 326 -32.89 -9.21 -7.99
CA GLU A 326 -33.05 -9.53 -6.55
C GLU A 326 -32.29 -10.82 -6.18
N ALA A 327 -32.26 -11.81 -7.06
CA ALA A 327 -31.53 -13.03 -6.87
C ALA A 327 -30.03 -12.78 -6.68
N TYR A 328 -29.42 -11.91 -7.52
CA TYR A 328 -28.01 -11.54 -7.40
C TYR A 328 -27.68 -10.88 -6.06
N ARG A 329 -28.55 -9.98 -5.55
CA ARG A 329 -28.33 -9.33 -4.25
C ARG A 329 -28.38 -10.32 -3.09
N ARG A 330 -29.27 -11.33 -3.16
CA ARG A 330 -29.46 -12.33 -2.11
C ARG A 330 -28.43 -13.45 -2.14
N MET A 331 -27.60 -13.53 -3.18
CA MET A 331 -26.50 -14.50 -3.23
C MET A 331 -25.44 -14.17 -2.19
N SER A 332 -24.93 -15.18 -1.52
CA SER A 332 -23.80 -15.08 -0.58
C SER A 332 -22.69 -16.05 -0.96
N ALA A 333 -21.45 -15.70 -0.65
CA ALA A 333 -20.31 -16.58 -0.86
C ALA A 333 -20.53 -17.93 -0.18
N GLY A 334 -20.15 -19.02 -0.87
CA GLY A 334 -20.29 -20.39 -0.40
C GLY A 334 -21.64 -21.03 -0.68
N MET A 335 -22.64 -20.33 -1.24
CA MET A 335 -23.88 -20.96 -1.67
C MET A 335 -23.61 -21.91 -2.83
N SER A 336 -24.25 -23.10 -2.79
CA SER A 336 -24.20 -24.09 -3.87
C SER A 336 -25.07 -23.65 -5.04
N ALA A 337 -24.61 -24.00 -6.23
CA ALA A 337 -25.29 -23.72 -7.47
C ALA A 337 -25.20 -24.90 -8.44
N GLU A 338 -26.20 -25.02 -9.30
CA GLU A 338 -26.21 -25.90 -10.46
C GLU A 338 -25.93 -25.07 -11.72
N CYS A 339 -25.05 -25.56 -12.58
CA CYS A 339 -24.64 -24.85 -13.79
C CYS A 339 -24.81 -25.74 -15.01
N GLU A 340 -25.52 -25.20 -16.03
CA GLU A 340 -25.74 -25.83 -17.34
C GLU A 340 -25.08 -24.98 -18.43
N VAL A 341 -23.96 -25.45 -18.99
CA VAL A 341 -23.29 -24.81 -20.13
C VAL A 341 -23.90 -25.30 -21.44
N LYS A 342 -24.30 -24.36 -22.30
CA LYS A 342 -24.78 -24.64 -23.66
C LYS A 342 -23.63 -24.61 -24.65
N TYR A 343 -23.51 -25.64 -25.51
CA TYR A 343 -22.47 -25.78 -26.53
C TYR A 343 -23.04 -26.12 -27.91
#